data_9f9151be822920921e90b3efc5a1c947
#
_entry.id   9f9151be822920921e90b3efc5a1c947
#
_cell.length_a   1.000
_cell.length_b   1.000
_cell.length_c   1.000
_cell.angle_alpha   90.00
_cell.angle_beta   90.00
_cell.angle_gamma   90.00
#
_symmetry.space_group_name_H-M   'P 1'
#
loop_
_entity.id
_entity.type
_entity.pdbx_description
1 polymer ?
#
loop_
_entity_poly.entity_id
_entity_poly.type
_entity_poly.pdbx_seq_one_letter_code
_entity_poly.pdbx_strand_id
1 'polypeptide(L)'
;MDAGIIEVGGIKYPVACNAFTPIAYSREFFVERKNGGRRPKDINEAISVVLDVSAASNIPPIVPLLEIFYACAKTYNATAKEKTDLGKSFEDWVCGFPQSEFDLEREGGWASDVMQIIKDNFFPNAKADVEAAPAEAPDAAAADGAGK
;
A
#
# COMPACT_ATOMS: atom_id res chain seq x y z
N MET A 1 2.42 13.76 7.65
CA MET A 1 2.56 12.31 7.43
C MET A 1 1.86 11.58 8.55
N ASP A 2 1.03 10.65 8.18
CA ASP A 2 0.22 9.99 9.16
C ASP A 2 0.80 8.66 9.55
N ALA A 3 0.82 8.41 10.82
CA ALA A 3 1.14 7.09 11.34
C ALA A 3 -0.16 6.40 11.68
N GLY A 4 -0.22 5.13 11.43
CA GLY A 4 -1.39 4.33 11.76
C GLY A 4 -0.97 3.02 12.39
N ILE A 5 -1.95 2.19 12.67
CA ILE A 5 -1.70 0.86 13.22
C ILE A 5 -2.53 -0.13 12.42
N ILE A 6 -1.91 -1.22 11.99
CA ILE A 6 -2.61 -2.31 11.33
C ILE A 6 -2.44 -3.53 12.22
N GLU A 7 -3.55 -4.18 12.52
CA GLU A 7 -3.53 -5.36 13.39
C GLU A 7 -3.67 -6.62 12.57
N VAL A 8 -2.80 -7.59 12.80
CA VAL A 8 -2.86 -8.89 12.13
C VAL A 8 -2.62 -9.95 13.20
N GLY A 9 -3.60 -10.85 13.35
CA GLY A 9 -3.46 -11.95 14.29
C GLY A 9 -3.25 -11.52 15.73
N GLY A 10 -3.83 -10.40 16.12
CA GLY A 10 -3.70 -9.89 17.48
C GLY A 10 -2.44 -9.07 17.72
N ILE A 11 -1.57 -8.96 16.74
CA ILE A 11 -0.36 -8.14 16.86
C ILE A 11 -0.57 -6.84 16.13
N LYS A 12 -0.23 -5.75 16.79
CA LYS A 12 -0.41 -4.41 16.23
C LYS A 12 0.90 -3.93 15.64
N TYR A 13 0.86 -3.55 14.38
CA TYR A 13 2.02 -3.06 13.65
C TYR A 13 1.85 -1.57 13.36
N PRO A 14 2.64 -0.71 14.00
CA PRO A 14 2.63 0.70 13.62
C PRO A 14 3.19 0.85 12.21
N VAL A 15 2.58 1.70 11.43
CA VAL A 15 2.97 1.93 10.04
C VAL A 15 3.00 3.42 9.77
N ALA A 16 3.79 3.80 8.79
CA ALA A 16 3.87 5.19 8.33
C ALA A 16 4.10 5.18 6.83
N CYS A 17 3.69 6.24 6.18
CA CYS A 17 3.89 6.37 4.74
C CYS A 17 4.44 7.76 4.45
N ASN A 18 5.61 7.82 3.84
CA ASN A 18 6.24 9.08 3.46
C ASN A 18 7.20 8.83 2.32
N ALA A 19 8.09 9.78 2.02
CA ALA A 19 9.01 9.65 0.90
C ALA A 19 9.98 8.47 1.03
N PHE A 20 10.18 7.95 2.25
CA PHE A 20 11.05 6.79 2.44
C PHE A 20 10.35 5.49 2.05
N THR A 21 9.03 5.44 2.04
CA THR A 21 8.31 4.20 1.77
C THR A 21 8.66 3.56 0.42
N PRO A 22 8.70 4.32 -0.68
CA PRO A 22 9.15 3.72 -1.95
C PRO A 22 10.58 3.20 -1.88
N ILE A 23 11.43 3.87 -1.13
CA ILE A 23 12.83 3.45 -0.98
C ILE A 23 12.90 2.14 -0.19
N ALA A 24 12.17 2.05 0.91
CA ALA A 24 12.11 0.84 1.71
C ALA A 24 11.60 -0.34 0.87
N TYR A 25 10.58 -0.08 0.06
CA TYR A 25 10.01 -1.09 -0.81
C TYR A 25 11.06 -1.60 -1.82
N SER A 26 11.73 -0.69 -2.49
CA SER A 26 12.72 -1.07 -3.52
C SER A 26 13.95 -1.74 -2.94
N ARG A 27 14.28 -1.48 -1.69
CA ARG A 27 15.42 -2.15 -1.04
C ARG A 27 15.11 -3.59 -0.69
N GLU A 28 13.82 -3.90 -0.47
CA GLU A 28 13.44 -5.21 -0.01
C GLU A 28 12.98 -6.13 -1.15
N PHE A 29 12.42 -5.59 -2.21
CA PHE A 29 11.75 -6.40 -3.23
C PHE A 29 12.39 -6.19 -4.60
N PHE A 30 12.58 -7.30 -5.32
CA PHE A 30 13.29 -7.32 -6.59
C PHE A 30 12.53 -8.14 -7.61
N VAL A 31 12.77 -7.83 -8.89
CA VAL A 31 12.26 -8.62 -10.01
C VAL A 31 13.45 -9.32 -10.65
N GLU A 32 13.34 -10.63 -10.89
CA GLU A 32 14.37 -11.38 -11.58
C GLU A 32 14.34 -11.06 -13.06
N ARG A 33 15.51 -10.89 -13.65
CA ARG A 33 15.62 -10.65 -15.09
C ARG A 33 15.92 -11.95 -15.79
N LYS A 34 15.48 -12.03 -17.05
CA LYS A 34 15.68 -13.24 -17.83
C LYS A 34 17.14 -13.56 -18.07
N ASN A 35 17.99 -12.54 -18.13
CA ASN A 35 19.41 -12.72 -18.40
C ASN A 35 20.24 -12.85 -17.14
N GLY A 36 19.62 -13.14 -16.03
CA GLY A 36 20.36 -13.34 -14.81
C GLY A 36 20.46 -12.07 -14.01
N GLY A 37 20.24 -11.44 -13.37
CA GLY A 37 20.32 -10.21 -12.61
C GLY A 37 18.96 -9.89 -12.01
N ARG A 38 18.92 -8.88 -11.20
CA ARG A 38 17.70 -8.43 -10.55
C ARG A 38 17.60 -6.92 -10.67
N ARG A 39 16.37 -6.42 -10.70
CA ARG A 39 16.16 -4.98 -10.55
C ARG A 39 15.23 -4.74 -9.35
N PRO A 40 15.38 -3.61 -8.67
CA PRO A 40 14.45 -3.28 -7.60
C PRO A 40 13.04 -3.13 -8.15
N LYS A 41 12.06 -3.58 -7.37
CA LYS A 41 10.67 -3.34 -7.73
C LYS A 41 10.30 -1.90 -7.41
N ASP A 42 9.36 -1.38 -8.19
CA ASP A 42 8.84 -0.04 -7.97
C ASP A 42 7.50 -0.17 -7.28
N ILE A 43 7.30 0.54 -6.17
CA ILE A 43 6.05 0.49 -5.43
C ILE A 43 4.86 0.90 -6.30
N ASN A 44 5.07 1.77 -7.29
CA ASN A 44 3.98 2.18 -8.18
C ASN A 44 3.47 1.01 -9.01
N GLU A 45 4.34 0.08 -9.39
CA GLU A 45 3.90 -1.14 -10.08
C GLU A 45 3.00 -1.98 -9.18
N ALA A 46 3.39 -2.13 -7.90
CA ALA A 46 2.58 -2.89 -6.95
C ALA A 46 1.22 -2.23 -6.73
N ILE A 47 1.20 -0.91 -6.61
CA ILE A 47 -0.04 -0.17 -6.42
C ILE A 47 -0.95 -0.34 -7.64
N SER A 48 -0.40 -0.26 -8.84
CA SER A 48 -1.18 -0.47 -10.06
C SER A 48 -1.81 -1.85 -10.11
N VAL A 49 -1.05 -2.87 -9.74
CA VAL A 49 -1.57 -4.24 -9.71
C VAL A 49 -2.70 -4.34 -8.69
N VAL A 50 -2.53 -3.76 -7.50
CA VAL A 50 -3.57 -3.79 -6.47
C VAL A 50 -4.86 -3.17 -6.99
N LEU A 51 -4.76 -2.00 -7.62
CA LEU A 51 -5.95 -1.30 -8.09
C LEU A 51 -6.63 -2.06 -9.24
N ASP A 52 -5.84 -2.57 -10.19
CA ASP A 52 -6.39 -3.26 -11.35
C ASP A 52 -7.06 -4.57 -10.96
N VAL A 53 -6.41 -5.37 -10.12
CA VAL A 53 -6.96 -6.65 -9.70
C VAL A 53 -8.18 -6.44 -8.82
N SER A 54 -8.13 -5.48 -7.92
CA SER A 54 -9.27 -5.20 -7.04
C SER A 54 -10.49 -4.75 -7.84
N ALA A 55 -10.28 -3.93 -8.86
CA ALA A 55 -11.38 -3.46 -9.71
C ALA A 55 -11.99 -4.60 -10.52
N ALA A 56 -11.16 -5.55 -10.96
CA ALA A 56 -11.65 -6.63 -11.81
C ALA A 56 -12.34 -7.74 -11.03
N SER A 57 -11.89 -8.04 -9.81
CA SER A 57 -12.35 -9.22 -9.10
C SER A 57 -12.94 -8.94 -7.73
N ASN A 58 -12.86 -7.73 -7.27
CA ASN A 58 -13.30 -7.32 -5.91
C ASN A 58 -12.50 -7.99 -4.80
N ILE A 59 -11.43 -8.69 -5.13
CA ILE A 59 -10.56 -9.31 -4.15
C ILE A 59 -9.16 -8.76 -4.40
N PRO A 60 -8.57 -8.08 -3.43
CA PRO A 60 -7.23 -7.52 -3.65
C PRO A 60 -6.17 -8.60 -3.70
N PRO A 61 -5.08 -8.37 -4.46
CA PRO A 61 -4.00 -9.35 -4.52
C PRO A 61 -3.20 -9.33 -3.23
N ILE A 62 -2.97 -10.50 -2.66
CA ILE A 62 -2.35 -10.62 -1.34
C ILE A 62 -0.91 -10.16 -1.33
N VAL A 63 -0.11 -10.62 -2.29
CA VAL A 63 1.34 -10.40 -2.22
C VAL A 63 1.70 -8.92 -2.32
N PRO A 64 1.20 -8.18 -3.32
CA PRO A 64 1.48 -6.75 -3.36
C PRO A 64 1.02 -5.99 -2.12
N LEU A 65 -0.11 -6.38 -1.54
CA LEU A 65 -0.58 -5.72 -0.31
C LEU A 65 0.35 -6.01 0.87
N LEU A 66 0.84 -7.23 0.99
CA LEU A 66 1.79 -7.58 2.05
C LEU A 66 3.10 -6.82 1.87
N GLU A 67 3.56 -6.69 0.64
CA GLU A 67 4.80 -5.96 0.35
C GLU A 67 4.68 -4.49 0.73
N ILE A 68 3.56 -3.88 0.39
CA ILE A 68 3.31 -2.47 0.72
C ILE A 68 3.19 -2.30 2.23
N PHE A 69 2.48 -3.20 2.88
CA PHE A 69 2.35 -3.19 4.34
C PHE A 69 3.73 -3.25 5.00
N TYR A 70 4.57 -4.17 4.54
CA TYR A 70 5.92 -4.32 5.10
C TYR A 70 6.74 -3.04 4.91
N ALA A 71 6.65 -2.44 3.72
CA ALA A 71 7.37 -1.18 3.46
C ALA A 71 6.88 -0.06 4.39
N CYS A 72 5.59 -0.02 4.68
CA CYS A 72 5.05 0.98 5.60
C CYS A 72 5.50 0.72 7.04
N ALA A 73 5.60 -0.54 7.44
CA ALA A 73 6.11 -0.89 8.77
C ALA A 73 7.59 -0.55 8.89
N LYS A 74 8.37 -0.79 7.83
CA LYS A 74 9.78 -0.39 7.79
C LYS A 74 9.93 1.11 7.85
N THR A 75 9.03 1.83 7.19
CA THR A 75 9.06 3.29 7.22
C THR A 75 8.85 3.82 8.63
N TYR A 76 7.90 3.25 9.36
CA TYR A 76 7.71 3.63 10.76
C TYR A 76 8.98 3.37 11.55
N ASN A 77 9.57 2.18 11.39
CA ASN A 77 10.76 1.82 12.14
C ASN A 77 11.96 2.71 11.83
N ALA A 78 12.00 3.31 10.65
CA ALA A 78 13.15 4.13 10.25
C ALA A 78 13.37 5.32 11.19
N THR A 79 12.29 5.86 11.77
CA THR A 79 12.42 7.03 12.65
C THR A 79 11.86 6.81 14.05
N ALA A 80 11.29 5.66 14.34
CA ALA A 80 10.68 5.40 15.62
C ALA A 80 11.74 5.20 16.70
N LYS A 81 11.45 5.67 17.91
CA LYS A 81 12.33 5.40 19.04
C LYS A 81 12.27 3.94 19.44
N GLU A 82 11.08 3.39 19.47
CA GLU A 82 10.91 1.98 19.76
C GLU A 82 10.47 1.29 18.49
N LYS A 83 11.30 0.40 18.00
CA LYS A 83 11.04 -0.24 16.73
C LYS A 83 10.25 -1.52 16.92
N THR A 84 9.35 -1.78 15.99
CA THR A 84 8.58 -3.02 15.99
C THR A 84 9.45 -4.14 15.43
N ASP A 85 9.36 -5.30 16.04
CA ASP A 85 10.10 -6.45 15.57
C ASP A 85 9.39 -7.02 14.34
N LEU A 86 10.05 -6.95 13.20
CA LEU A 86 9.53 -7.47 11.94
C LEU A 86 10.23 -8.77 11.52
N GLY A 87 10.97 -9.39 12.46
CA GLY A 87 11.71 -10.61 12.13
C GLY A 87 12.95 -10.32 11.32
N LYS A 88 13.53 -11.36 10.75
CA LYS A 88 14.79 -11.23 10.01
C LYS A 88 14.58 -10.85 8.55
N SER A 89 13.41 -11.11 8.01
CA SER A 89 13.14 -10.89 6.60
C SER A 89 11.64 -10.75 6.39
N PHE A 90 11.27 -10.32 5.19
CA PHE A 90 9.86 -10.29 4.80
C PHE A 90 9.22 -11.66 4.93
N GLU A 91 9.92 -12.70 4.46
CA GLU A 91 9.39 -14.05 4.54
C GLU A 91 9.16 -14.49 5.99
N ASP A 92 10.12 -14.19 6.86
CA ASP A 92 10.02 -14.53 8.27
C ASP A 92 8.81 -13.86 8.90
N TRP A 93 8.58 -12.61 8.55
CA TRP A 93 7.46 -11.82 9.05
C TRP A 93 6.12 -12.40 8.60
N VAL A 94 6.00 -12.69 7.31
CA VAL A 94 4.74 -13.20 6.75
C VAL A 94 4.42 -14.58 7.28
N CYS A 95 5.43 -15.43 7.48
CA CYS A 95 5.21 -16.77 7.99
C CYS A 95 4.60 -16.78 9.39
N GLY A 96 4.70 -15.69 10.11
CA GLY A 96 4.08 -15.61 11.43
C GLY A 96 2.60 -15.24 11.41
N PHE A 97 2.02 -14.96 10.25
CA PHE A 97 0.62 -14.56 10.18
C PHE A 97 -0.29 -15.78 10.23
N PRO A 98 -1.37 -15.74 11.04
CA PRO A 98 -2.32 -16.85 11.08
C PRO A 98 -3.06 -17.01 9.76
N GLN A 99 -3.39 -18.24 9.43
CA GLN A 99 -4.15 -18.55 8.22
C GLN A 99 -5.47 -17.79 8.17
N SER A 100 -6.10 -17.59 9.32
CA SER A 100 -7.40 -16.93 9.38
C SER A 100 -7.36 -15.48 8.89
N GLU A 101 -6.19 -14.85 8.86
CA GLU A 101 -6.07 -13.48 8.39
C GLU A 101 -6.14 -13.38 6.87
N PHE A 102 -6.18 -14.50 6.16
CA PHE A 102 -6.20 -14.46 4.70
C PHE A 102 -7.59 -14.69 4.13
N ASP A 103 -8.65 -14.50 4.94
CA ASP A 103 -10.01 -14.42 4.43
C ASP A 103 -10.21 -12.97 3.96
N LEU A 104 -9.90 -12.72 2.72
CA LEU A 104 -9.93 -11.36 2.18
C LEU A 104 -11.33 -10.87 1.85
N GLU A 105 -12.33 -11.72 2.00
CA GLU A 105 -13.72 -11.28 1.88
C GLU A 105 -14.23 -10.66 3.17
N ARG A 106 -13.47 -10.83 4.25
CA ARG A 106 -13.86 -10.29 5.54
C ARG A 106 -13.67 -8.77 5.55
N GLU A 107 -14.68 -8.06 6.00
CA GLU A 107 -14.60 -6.62 6.10
C GLU A 107 -13.72 -6.21 7.27
N GLY A 108 -13.01 -5.10 7.12
CA GLY A 108 -12.29 -4.53 8.24
C GLY A 108 -10.98 -5.22 8.59
N GLY A 109 -10.48 -6.11 7.75
CA GLY A 109 -9.22 -6.79 8.02
C GLY A 109 -8.02 -5.97 7.60
N TRP A 110 -6.84 -6.56 7.77
CA TRP A 110 -5.58 -5.88 7.45
C TRP A 110 -5.53 -5.41 5.99
N ALA A 111 -6.07 -6.21 5.07
CA ALA A 111 -6.04 -5.85 3.65
C ALA A 111 -6.82 -4.56 3.41
N SER A 112 -7.96 -4.40 4.07
CA SER A 112 -8.76 -3.19 3.97
C SER A 112 -7.98 -1.99 4.50
N ASP A 113 -7.25 -2.18 5.60
CA ASP A 113 -6.44 -1.10 6.18
C ASP A 113 -5.32 -0.68 5.24
N VAL A 114 -4.66 -1.64 4.59
CA VAL A 114 -3.60 -1.31 3.62
C VAL A 114 -4.19 -0.58 2.42
N MET A 115 -5.36 -1.03 1.93
CA MET A 115 -6.03 -0.34 0.82
C MET A 115 -6.32 1.11 1.18
N GLN A 116 -6.74 1.37 2.42
CA GLN A 116 -7.03 2.72 2.84
C GLN A 116 -5.76 3.58 2.87
N ILE A 117 -4.66 3.01 3.33
CA ILE A 117 -3.37 3.70 3.33
C ILE A 117 -2.97 4.08 1.91
N ILE A 118 -3.14 3.16 0.96
CA ILE A 118 -2.83 3.44 -0.43
C ILE A 118 -3.64 4.63 -0.94
N LYS A 119 -4.94 4.62 -0.68
CA LYS A 119 -5.81 5.71 -1.14
C LYS A 119 -5.43 7.04 -0.50
N ASP A 120 -5.16 7.03 0.79
CA ASP A 120 -4.90 8.28 1.51
C ASP A 120 -3.55 8.88 1.17
N ASN A 121 -2.56 8.07 0.88
CA ASN A 121 -1.19 8.57 0.74
C ASN A 121 -0.71 8.64 -0.70
N PHE A 122 -1.25 7.83 -1.59
CA PHE A 122 -0.80 7.83 -2.97
C PHE A 122 -1.81 8.49 -3.92
N PHE A 123 -3.04 8.70 -3.46
CA PHE A 123 -4.07 9.33 -4.28
C PHE A 123 -4.87 10.37 -3.48
N PRO A 124 -4.19 11.29 -2.79
CA PRO A 124 -4.93 12.27 -1.99
C PRO A 124 -5.77 13.20 -2.85
N ASN A 125 -5.35 13.51 -4.08
CA ASN A 125 -6.11 14.37 -4.95
C ASN A 125 -7.41 13.72 -5.40
N ALA A 126 -7.39 12.42 -5.67
CA ALA A 126 -8.61 11.73 -6.04
C ALA A 126 -9.62 11.75 -4.90
N LYS A 127 -9.15 11.59 -3.66
CA LYS A 127 -10.02 11.66 -2.50
C LYS A 127 -10.59 13.07 -2.35
N ALA A 128 -9.77 14.08 -2.52
CA ALA A 128 -10.22 15.45 -2.43
C ALA A 128 -11.23 15.77 -3.51
N ASP A 129 -11.02 15.30 -4.72
CA ASP A 129 -11.95 15.52 -5.81
C ASP A 129 -13.30 14.90 -5.52
N VAL A 130 -13.32 13.69 -4.97
CA VAL A 130 -14.58 13.05 -4.63
C VAL A 130 -15.32 13.84 -3.56
N GLU A 131 -14.60 14.31 -2.56
CA GLU A 131 -15.24 15.06 -1.48
C GLU A 131 -15.71 16.44 -1.93
N ALA A 132 -14.92 17.07 -2.81
CA ALA A 132 -15.21 18.42 -3.21
C ALA A 132 -16.19 18.50 -4.30
N ALA A 133 -16.46 17.47 -4.98
CA ALA A 133 -17.06 17.64 -6.12
C ALA A 133 -18.35 17.69 -6.19
N PRO A 134 -19.04 17.96 -5.68
CA PRO A 134 -20.22 17.96 -6.06
C PRO A 134 -20.27 18.47 -7.23
N ALA A 135 -20.13 18.76 -7.72
CA ALA A 135 -20.40 19.40 -8.70
C ALA A 135 -19.51 19.83 -9.51
N GLU A 136 -18.90 19.82 -9.73
CA GLU A 136 -18.09 20.37 -10.38
C GLU A 136 -18.00 20.12 -11.52
N ALA A 137 -18.28 20.23 -12.18
CA ALA A 137 -18.27 19.95 -13.22
C ALA A 137 -17.47 20.12 -14.07
N PRO A 138 -17.16 20.22 -14.49
CA PRO A 138 -16.37 20.08 -15.21
C PRO A 138 -15.70 20.43 -15.85
N ASP A 139 -15.40 20.69 -16.15
CA ASP A 139 -14.54 20.88 -16.58
C ASP A 139 -14.06 20.94 -17.10
N ALA A 140 -14.23 21.11 -17.39
CA ALA A 140 -13.52 21.07 -17.87
C ALA A 140 -13.03 21.21 -18.22
N ALA A 141 -13.27 21.35 -18.58
CA ALA A 141 -12.55 21.38 -18.96
C ALA A 141 -12.14 21.52 -19.15
N ALA A 142 -12.46 21.75 -19.53
CA ALA A 142 -11.86 21.81 -19.81
C ALA A 142 -11.49 21.86 -19.98
N ALA A 143 -11.85 22.14 -20.42
CA ALA A 143 -11.36 22.15 -20.77
C ALA A 143 -11.09 22.29 -20.95
N ASP A 144 -11.47 22.51 -21.41
CA ASP A 144 -11.14 22.63 -21.71
C ASP A 144 -10.95 22.87 -21.62
N GLY A 145 -11.50 23.18 -21.86
CA GLY A 145 -11.11 23.36 -22.10
C GLY A 145 -11.08 23.61 -21.96
N ALA A 146 -11.63 23.96 -22.27
CA ALA A 146 -11.47 24.15 -22.29
C ALA A 146 -11.43 24.37 -22.16
N GLY A 147 -11.95 24.65 -22.23
CA GLY A 147 -11.76 24.80 -22.28
C GLY A 147 -11.90 25.05 -22.25
N LYS A 148 -12.47 25.19 -22.72
CA LYS A 148 -12.43 25.29 -22.84
C LYS A 148 -12.08 25.20 -23.00
#